data_eee651a0c0d673aefd488be875c693cb
#
_entry.id   eee651a0c0d673aefd488be875c693cb
#
_cell.length_a   1.000
_cell.length_b   1.000
_cell.length_c   1.000
_cell.angle_alpha   90.00
_cell.angle_beta   90.00
_cell.angle_gamma   90.00
#
_symmetry.space_group_name_H-M   'P 1'
#
loop_
_entity.id
_entity.type
_entity.pdbx_description
1 polymer ?
#
loop_
_entity_poly.entity_id
_entity_poly.type
_entity_poly.pdbx_seq_one_letter_code
_entity_poly.pdbx_strand_id
1 'polypeptide(L)'
;RTLPSGINIICPIVDRPRATLWRDGVGGKLSYKSTIDLRETVFEFPKQNVITKDNVVTEINAILYFQIIEPVKAVYEISNLPEAIEKLTQTTLRNVIGELELDQTLTSRDTINGKLRTVLDEATHKWGVKVSRVELQDINPPNHIREAMEKQMQAERSKRAKILEAEGLKASQVLEAEGMKSAE
;
A
#
# COMPACT_ATOMS: atom_id res chain seq x y z
N ARG A 1 1.18 24.53 -24.31
CA ARG A 1 0.92 25.63 -23.36
C ARG A 1 -0.15 25.13 -22.38
N THR A 2 0.13 25.16 -21.08
CA THR A 2 -0.86 24.92 -20.03
C THR A 2 -1.54 26.25 -19.70
N LEU A 3 -2.85 26.22 -19.62
CA LEU A 3 -3.62 27.39 -19.24
C LEU A 3 -3.91 27.31 -17.74
N PRO A 4 -3.66 28.40 -16.98
CA PRO A 4 -4.01 28.44 -15.56
C PRO A 4 -5.53 28.42 -15.38
N SER A 5 -5.97 28.17 -14.14
CA SER A 5 -7.38 28.32 -13.77
C SER A 5 -7.83 29.78 -13.95
N GLY A 6 -8.99 30.02 -14.56
CA GLY A 6 -9.55 31.34 -14.83
C GLY A 6 -9.99 31.50 -16.29
N ILE A 7 -10.26 32.75 -16.65
CA ILE A 7 -10.65 33.12 -18.04
C ILE A 7 -9.39 33.19 -18.89
N ASN A 8 -9.29 32.32 -19.89
CA ASN A 8 -8.18 32.30 -20.84
C ASN A 8 -8.70 32.57 -22.27
N ILE A 9 -8.01 33.41 -23.02
CA ILE A 9 -8.31 33.64 -24.42
C ILE A 9 -7.60 32.56 -25.25
N ILE A 10 -8.40 31.77 -25.96
CA ILE A 10 -7.94 30.68 -26.84
C ILE A 10 -8.27 31.08 -28.28
N CYS A 11 -7.26 31.04 -29.15
CA CYS A 11 -7.47 31.25 -30.58
C CYS A 11 -7.83 29.89 -31.23
N PRO A 12 -9.09 29.70 -31.70
CA PRO A 12 -9.56 28.39 -32.16
C PRO A 12 -8.86 27.87 -33.43
N ILE A 13 -8.14 28.78 -34.13
CA ILE A 13 -7.39 28.45 -35.35
C ILE A 13 -6.02 27.84 -35.01
N VAL A 14 -5.39 28.27 -33.91
CA VAL A 14 -4.02 27.92 -33.53
C VAL A 14 -4.00 26.99 -32.33
N ASP A 15 -4.87 27.22 -31.35
CA ASP A 15 -4.93 26.52 -30.10
C ASP A 15 -5.93 25.33 -30.17
N ARG A 16 -5.44 24.12 -30.12
CA ARG A 16 -6.29 22.92 -30.02
C ARG A 16 -6.11 22.28 -28.66
N PRO A 17 -7.19 22.02 -27.89
CA PRO A 17 -7.08 21.31 -26.63
C PRO A 17 -6.60 19.90 -26.88
N ARG A 18 -5.54 19.47 -26.18
CA ARG A 18 -5.07 18.10 -26.22
C ARG A 18 -5.88 17.27 -25.23
N ALA A 19 -6.59 16.29 -25.74
CA ALA A 19 -7.27 15.32 -24.90
C ALA A 19 -6.28 14.25 -24.44
N THR A 20 -6.28 13.97 -23.14
CA THR A 20 -5.49 12.90 -22.52
C THR A 20 -6.41 11.79 -22.05
N LEU A 21 -5.92 10.55 -22.10
CA LEU A 21 -6.65 9.40 -21.62
C LEU A 21 -6.64 9.43 -20.08
N TRP A 22 -7.82 9.39 -19.47
CA TRP A 22 -7.98 9.47 -18.03
C TRP A 22 -9.00 8.45 -17.52
N ARG A 23 -8.77 7.91 -16.31
CA ARG A 23 -9.72 7.03 -15.65
C ARG A 23 -10.53 7.81 -14.62
N ASP A 24 -11.85 7.77 -14.72
CA ASP A 24 -12.75 8.41 -13.77
C ASP A 24 -13.00 7.50 -12.55
N GLY A 25 -12.32 7.79 -11.45
CA GLY A 25 -12.54 7.10 -10.17
C GLY A 25 -12.11 5.64 -10.13
N VAL A 26 -12.44 4.99 -9.03
CA VAL A 26 -12.18 3.56 -8.77
C VAL A 26 -13.02 2.71 -9.73
N GLY A 27 -12.37 1.91 -10.57
CA GLY A 27 -13.06 1.05 -11.55
C GLY A 27 -13.73 1.80 -12.72
N GLY A 28 -13.51 3.11 -12.84
CA GLY A 28 -14.08 3.96 -13.89
C GLY A 28 -13.59 3.62 -15.29
N LYS A 29 -14.39 3.99 -16.30
CA LYS A 29 -14.02 3.85 -17.70
C LYS A 29 -12.92 4.83 -18.07
N LEU A 30 -12.01 4.40 -18.95
CA LEU A 30 -11.05 5.30 -19.58
C LEU A 30 -11.80 6.27 -20.49
N SER A 31 -11.63 7.57 -20.24
CA SER A 31 -12.23 8.65 -21.04
C SER A 31 -11.18 9.66 -21.47
N TYR A 32 -11.38 10.29 -22.62
CA TYR A 32 -10.52 11.37 -23.07
C TYR A 32 -11.00 12.68 -22.44
N LYS A 33 -10.12 13.30 -21.64
CA LYS A 33 -10.37 14.61 -21.03
C LYS A 33 -9.35 15.64 -21.50
N SER A 34 -9.82 16.86 -21.69
CA SER A 34 -8.98 18.03 -22.02
C SER A 34 -8.53 18.79 -20.78
N THR A 35 -9.07 18.44 -19.61
CA THR A 35 -8.75 19.06 -18.31
C THR A 35 -8.09 18.05 -17.39
N ILE A 36 -7.08 18.49 -16.64
CA ILE A 36 -6.36 17.70 -15.65
C ILE A 36 -6.78 18.22 -14.28
N ASP A 37 -7.24 17.32 -13.42
CA ASP A 37 -7.49 17.62 -12.01
C ASP A 37 -6.15 17.60 -11.24
N LEU A 38 -5.86 18.70 -10.55
CA LEU A 38 -4.65 18.87 -9.76
C LEU A 38 -4.85 18.51 -8.27
N ARG A 39 -6.07 18.11 -7.91
CA ARG A 39 -6.35 17.61 -6.56
C ARG A 39 -5.78 16.22 -6.37
N GLU A 40 -5.62 15.84 -5.13
CA GLU A 40 -5.24 14.48 -4.78
C GLU A 40 -6.30 13.48 -5.30
N THR A 41 -5.84 12.46 -5.97
CA THR A 41 -6.68 11.42 -6.57
C THR A 41 -6.36 10.09 -5.93
N VAL A 42 -7.39 9.31 -5.67
CA VAL A 42 -7.29 7.95 -5.13
C VAL A 42 -7.41 6.96 -6.29
N PHE A 43 -6.49 6.02 -6.34
CA PHE A 43 -6.51 4.96 -7.33
C PHE A 43 -6.44 3.60 -6.63
N GLU A 44 -7.47 2.79 -6.80
CA GLU A 44 -7.52 1.44 -6.29
C GLU A 44 -7.06 0.46 -7.36
N PHE A 45 -6.14 -0.42 -6.98
CA PHE A 45 -5.62 -1.45 -7.88
C PHE A 45 -6.44 -2.73 -7.74
N PRO A 46 -6.69 -3.43 -8.85
CA PRO A 46 -7.33 -4.73 -8.78
C PRO A 46 -6.45 -5.71 -8.02
N LYS A 47 -7.08 -6.66 -7.38
CA LYS A 47 -6.42 -7.76 -6.69
C LYS A 47 -5.50 -8.51 -7.63
N GLN A 48 -4.30 -8.81 -7.17
CA GLN A 48 -3.31 -9.56 -7.91
C GLN A 48 -2.68 -10.66 -7.06
N ASN A 49 -2.34 -11.77 -7.69
CA ASN A 49 -1.62 -12.84 -7.05
C ASN A 49 -0.12 -12.53 -7.02
N VAL A 50 0.44 -12.58 -5.83
CA VAL A 50 1.87 -12.38 -5.58
C VAL A 50 2.40 -13.59 -4.80
N ILE A 51 3.63 -13.99 -5.08
CA ILE A 51 4.30 -15.08 -4.37
C ILE A 51 5.24 -14.46 -3.36
N THR A 52 5.07 -14.82 -2.10
CA THR A 52 5.94 -14.41 -0.99
C THR A 52 7.25 -15.20 -1.00
N LYS A 53 8.23 -14.76 -0.20
CA LYS A 53 9.55 -15.41 -0.09
C LYS A 53 9.47 -16.87 0.36
N ASP A 54 8.50 -17.20 1.20
CA ASP A 54 8.18 -18.56 1.66
C ASP A 54 7.32 -19.37 0.68
N ASN A 55 7.22 -18.90 -0.58
CA ASN A 55 6.54 -19.57 -1.69
C ASN A 55 5.01 -19.73 -1.51
N VAL A 56 4.39 -18.83 -0.78
CA VAL A 56 2.92 -18.78 -0.64
C VAL A 56 2.33 -17.83 -1.67
N VAL A 57 1.36 -18.31 -2.44
CA VAL A 57 0.59 -17.46 -3.36
C VAL A 57 -0.46 -16.69 -2.58
N THR A 58 -0.36 -15.37 -2.55
CA THR A 58 -1.25 -14.50 -1.79
C THR A 58 -1.93 -13.50 -2.71
N GLU A 59 -3.23 -13.30 -2.55
CA GLU A 59 -3.98 -12.28 -3.27
C GLU A 59 -3.92 -10.96 -2.51
N ILE A 60 -3.41 -9.91 -3.15
CA ILE A 60 -3.19 -8.61 -2.53
C ILE A 60 -3.73 -7.50 -3.43
N ASN A 61 -4.36 -6.49 -2.82
CA ASN A 61 -4.69 -5.22 -3.45
C ASN A 61 -4.14 -4.04 -2.64
N ALA A 62 -4.02 -2.91 -3.31
CA ALA A 62 -3.50 -1.68 -2.72
C ALA A 62 -4.26 -0.46 -3.22
N ILE A 63 -4.23 0.60 -2.42
CA ILE A 63 -4.73 1.92 -2.76
C ILE A 63 -3.57 2.89 -2.82
N LEU A 64 -3.56 3.72 -3.84
CA LEU A 64 -2.57 4.76 -4.06
C LEU A 64 -3.23 6.14 -4.00
N TYR A 65 -2.65 7.03 -3.22
CA TYR A 65 -2.99 8.45 -3.18
C TYR A 65 -1.90 9.22 -3.89
N PHE A 66 -2.26 9.92 -4.95
CA PHE A 66 -1.30 10.71 -5.72
C PHE A 66 -1.90 12.04 -6.17
N GLN A 67 -1.02 12.98 -6.46
CA GLN A 67 -1.36 14.31 -6.94
C GLN A 67 -0.46 14.66 -8.12
N ILE A 68 -1.05 15.30 -9.13
CA ILE A 68 -0.29 15.86 -10.25
C ILE A 68 0.21 17.23 -9.86
N ILE A 69 1.55 17.39 -9.80
CA ILE A 69 2.20 18.65 -9.47
C ILE A 69 2.57 19.40 -10.75
N GLU A 70 3.10 18.68 -11.74
CA GLU A 70 3.53 19.24 -13.00
C GLU A 70 2.71 18.68 -14.16
N PRO A 71 1.56 19.31 -14.51
CA PRO A 71 0.66 18.80 -15.54
C PRO A 71 1.29 18.72 -16.93
N VAL A 72 2.30 19.54 -17.21
CA VAL A 72 3.05 19.50 -18.46
C VAL A 72 3.77 18.14 -18.59
N LYS A 73 4.51 17.75 -17.56
CA LYS A 73 5.20 16.45 -17.56
C LYS A 73 4.22 15.29 -17.63
N ALA A 74 3.10 15.36 -16.90
CA ALA A 74 2.07 14.32 -16.91
C ALA A 74 1.44 14.07 -18.30
N VAL A 75 1.48 15.07 -19.19
CA VAL A 75 0.92 14.96 -20.53
C VAL A 75 1.96 14.62 -21.59
N TYR A 76 3.19 15.11 -21.45
CA TYR A 76 4.21 15.02 -22.49
C TYR A 76 5.25 13.93 -22.24
N GLU A 77 5.53 13.58 -20.98
CA GLU A 77 6.53 12.55 -20.64
C GLU A 77 5.95 11.14 -20.72
N ILE A 78 4.63 10.99 -20.64
CA ILE A 78 3.98 9.67 -20.68
C ILE A 78 2.64 9.74 -21.43
N SER A 79 2.37 8.74 -22.25
CA SER A 79 1.16 8.72 -23.09
C SER A 79 -0.10 8.31 -22.33
N ASN A 80 0.03 7.44 -21.34
CA ASN A 80 -1.09 6.92 -20.52
C ASN A 80 -0.66 6.82 -19.06
N LEU A 81 -0.75 7.96 -18.37
CA LEU A 81 -0.33 8.08 -16.97
C LEU A 81 -1.04 7.08 -16.04
N PRO A 82 -2.39 6.91 -16.09
CA PRO A 82 -3.06 5.97 -15.19
C PRO A 82 -2.60 4.53 -15.37
N GLU A 83 -2.44 4.06 -16.59
CA GLU A 83 -1.96 2.71 -16.88
C GLU A 83 -0.50 2.51 -16.45
N ALA A 84 0.33 3.51 -16.68
CA ALA A 84 1.73 3.45 -16.27
C ALA A 84 1.88 3.37 -14.75
N ILE A 85 1.12 4.18 -14.00
CA ILE A 85 1.07 4.11 -12.53
C ILE A 85 0.57 2.73 -12.09
N GLU A 86 -0.49 2.21 -12.71
CA GLU A 86 -1.01 0.87 -12.41
C GLU A 86 0.06 -0.21 -12.59
N LYS A 87 0.71 -0.27 -13.74
CA LYS A 87 1.74 -1.28 -14.03
C LYS A 87 2.96 -1.15 -13.13
N LEU A 88 3.40 0.08 -12.89
CA LEU A 88 4.50 0.35 -11.98
C LEU A 88 4.19 -0.13 -10.57
N THR A 89 3.00 0.21 -10.05
CA THR A 89 2.57 -0.21 -8.71
C THR A 89 2.44 -1.73 -8.60
N GLN A 90 1.84 -2.38 -9.59
CA GLN A 90 1.73 -3.84 -9.63
C GLN A 90 3.10 -4.53 -9.59
N THR A 91 4.05 -4.02 -10.35
CA THR A 91 5.41 -4.59 -10.41
C THR A 91 6.17 -4.33 -9.11
N THR A 92 6.09 -3.11 -8.58
CA THR A 92 6.75 -2.75 -7.31
C THR A 92 6.17 -3.54 -6.14
N LEU A 93 4.84 -3.68 -6.08
CA LEU A 93 4.17 -4.48 -5.07
C LEU A 93 4.65 -5.93 -5.09
N ARG A 94 4.72 -6.53 -6.30
CA ARG A 94 5.22 -7.90 -6.47
C ARG A 94 6.65 -8.06 -5.97
N ASN A 95 7.52 -7.11 -6.28
CA ASN A 95 8.92 -7.15 -5.86
C ASN A 95 9.03 -7.02 -4.34
N VAL A 96 8.38 -6.02 -3.74
CA VAL A 96 8.45 -5.78 -2.29
C VAL A 96 7.89 -6.96 -1.48
N ILE A 97 6.75 -7.52 -1.91
CA ILE A 97 6.14 -8.67 -1.22
C ILE A 97 6.97 -9.95 -1.46
N GLY A 98 7.55 -10.13 -2.65
CA GLY A 98 8.39 -11.30 -2.95
C GLY A 98 9.68 -11.38 -2.13
N GLU A 99 10.11 -10.29 -1.51
CA GLU A 99 11.25 -10.26 -0.58
C GLU A 99 10.87 -10.64 0.86
N LEU A 100 9.58 -10.67 1.19
CA LEU A 100 9.05 -10.86 2.54
C LEU A 100 8.37 -12.21 2.72
N GLU A 101 8.45 -12.73 3.93
CA GLU A 101 7.66 -13.89 4.35
C GLU A 101 6.20 -13.48 4.60
N LEU A 102 5.27 -14.42 4.51
CA LEU A 102 3.85 -14.14 4.71
C LEU A 102 3.56 -13.48 6.06
N ASP A 103 4.15 -13.97 7.14
CA ASP A 103 4.01 -13.40 8.48
C ASP A 103 4.50 -11.95 8.54
N GLN A 104 5.62 -11.64 7.89
CA GLN A 104 6.14 -10.28 7.80
C GLN A 104 5.21 -9.38 6.98
N THR A 105 4.62 -9.91 5.91
CA THR A 105 3.68 -9.17 5.08
C THR A 105 2.41 -8.79 5.86
N LEU A 106 1.95 -9.66 6.76
CA LEU A 106 0.78 -9.39 7.59
C LEU A 106 1.06 -8.43 8.76
N THR A 107 2.26 -8.50 9.36
CA THR A 107 2.62 -7.75 10.58
C THR A 107 3.28 -6.42 10.31
N SER A 108 4.00 -6.27 9.20
CA SER A 108 4.83 -5.09 8.90
C SER A 108 4.24 -4.18 7.81
N ARG A 109 2.92 -4.02 7.77
CA ARG A 109 2.21 -3.23 6.75
C ARG A 109 2.76 -1.81 6.61
N ASP A 110 3.05 -1.13 7.71
CA ASP A 110 3.57 0.24 7.69
C ASP A 110 4.93 0.33 7.00
N THR A 111 5.80 -0.65 7.24
CA THR A 111 7.12 -0.73 6.59
C THR A 111 6.98 -0.96 5.09
N ILE A 112 6.05 -1.83 4.68
CA ILE A 112 5.75 -2.13 3.28
C ILE A 112 5.18 -0.89 2.60
N ASN A 113 4.18 -0.24 3.20
CA ASN A 113 3.58 0.99 2.69
C ASN A 113 4.63 2.09 2.49
N GLY A 114 5.55 2.25 3.46
CA GLY A 114 6.67 3.19 3.37
C GLY A 114 7.63 2.87 2.22
N LYS A 115 8.03 1.62 2.04
CA LYS A 115 8.88 1.17 0.93
C LYS A 115 8.19 1.39 -0.42
N LEU A 116 6.93 0.98 -0.54
CA LEU A 116 6.14 1.16 -1.76
C LEU A 116 6.04 2.64 -2.12
N ARG A 117 5.70 3.49 -1.16
CA ARG A 117 5.60 4.94 -1.36
C ARG A 117 6.93 5.51 -1.88
N THR A 118 8.05 5.19 -1.25
CA THR A 118 9.37 5.71 -1.64
C THR A 118 9.72 5.34 -3.08
N VAL A 119 9.60 4.07 -3.44
CA VAL A 119 9.92 3.59 -4.78
C VAL A 119 8.99 4.17 -5.83
N LEU A 120 7.69 4.26 -5.52
CA LEU A 120 6.71 4.79 -6.46
C LEU A 120 6.86 6.30 -6.64
N ASP A 121 7.10 7.06 -5.56
CA ASP A 121 7.28 8.51 -5.64
C ASP A 121 8.53 8.87 -6.46
N GLU A 122 9.65 8.18 -6.24
CA GLU A 122 10.86 8.35 -7.02
C GLU A 122 10.64 8.06 -8.52
N ALA A 123 9.96 6.96 -8.84
CA ALA A 123 9.71 6.57 -10.22
C ALA A 123 8.70 7.48 -10.94
N THR A 124 7.70 8.03 -10.24
CA THR A 124 6.66 8.88 -10.82
C THR A 124 7.05 10.36 -10.88
N HIS A 125 8.10 10.75 -10.17
CA HIS A 125 8.57 12.14 -10.15
C HIS A 125 8.90 12.68 -11.55
N LYS A 126 9.49 11.85 -12.42
CA LYS A 126 9.76 12.21 -13.82
C LYS A 126 8.50 12.54 -14.64
N TRP A 127 7.34 12.03 -14.24
CA TRP A 127 6.04 12.31 -14.86
C TRP A 127 5.31 13.49 -14.21
N GLY A 128 5.95 14.20 -13.26
CA GLY A 128 5.36 15.31 -12.54
C GLY A 128 4.23 14.91 -11.59
N VAL A 129 4.27 13.68 -11.10
CA VAL A 129 3.32 13.11 -10.14
C VAL A 129 4.01 12.89 -8.81
N LYS A 130 3.34 13.24 -7.73
CA LYS A 130 3.75 12.98 -6.36
C LYS A 130 2.85 11.92 -5.75
N VAL A 131 3.46 10.88 -5.23
CA VAL A 131 2.78 9.85 -4.45
C VAL A 131 2.77 10.27 -2.98
N SER A 132 1.58 10.58 -2.46
CA SER A 132 1.42 10.99 -1.06
C SER A 132 1.42 9.78 -0.13
N ARG A 133 0.67 8.74 -0.49
CA ARG A 133 0.44 7.58 0.35
C ARG A 133 0.17 6.33 -0.49
N VAL A 134 0.61 5.19 0.03
CA VAL A 134 0.27 3.86 -0.49
C VAL A 134 -0.21 3.03 0.68
N GLU A 135 -1.30 2.31 0.51
CA GLU A 135 -1.85 1.44 1.53
C GLU A 135 -2.19 0.07 0.95
N LEU A 136 -1.71 -0.97 1.61
CA LEU A 136 -2.17 -2.33 1.40
C LEU A 136 -3.57 -2.48 1.99
N GLN A 137 -4.53 -2.89 1.18
CA GLN A 137 -5.92 -3.07 1.59
C GLN A 137 -6.14 -4.47 2.16
N ASP A 138 -6.16 -5.46 1.30
CA ASP A 138 -6.38 -6.86 1.66
C ASP A 138 -5.14 -7.69 1.38
N ILE A 139 -4.87 -8.65 2.25
CA ILE A 139 -3.85 -9.68 2.07
C ILE A 139 -4.54 -11.00 2.36
N ASN A 140 -4.87 -11.74 1.32
CA ASN A 140 -5.64 -12.98 1.41
C ASN A 140 -4.78 -14.18 1.02
N PRO A 141 -4.18 -14.89 1.99
CA PRO A 141 -3.52 -16.15 1.72
C PRO A 141 -4.54 -17.26 1.43
N PRO A 142 -4.14 -18.37 0.80
CA PRO A 142 -5.01 -19.52 0.58
C PRO A 142 -5.60 -20.07 1.89
N ASN A 143 -6.83 -20.58 1.85
CA ASN A 143 -7.56 -20.99 3.04
C ASN A 143 -6.80 -22.02 3.92
N HIS A 144 -6.14 -23.01 3.29
CA HIS A 144 -5.37 -24.03 4.01
C HIS A 144 -4.17 -23.44 4.76
N ILE A 145 -3.53 -22.41 4.22
CA ILE A 145 -2.43 -21.71 4.91
C ILE A 145 -2.99 -20.88 6.06
N ARG A 146 -4.09 -20.15 5.83
CA ARG A 146 -4.75 -19.36 6.88
C ARG A 146 -5.16 -20.23 8.08
N GLU A 147 -5.78 -21.37 7.82
CA GLU A 147 -6.16 -22.31 8.88
C GLU A 147 -4.95 -22.87 9.65
N ALA A 148 -3.84 -23.15 8.94
CA ALA A 148 -2.60 -23.60 9.58
C ALA A 148 -2.01 -22.52 10.47
N MET A 149 -1.97 -21.26 9.98
CA MET A 149 -1.50 -20.11 10.75
C MET A 149 -2.37 -19.82 11.98
N GLU A 150 -3.70 -19.91 11.85
CA GLU A 150 -4.62 -19.74 12.98
C GLU A 150 -4.35 -20.77 14.07
N LYS A 151 -4.18 -22.04 13.71
CA LYS A 151 -3.83 -23.11 14.66
C LYS A 151 -2.46 -22.88 15.32
N GLN A 152 -1.47 -22.48 14.54
CA GLN A 152 -0.13 -22.16 15.05
C GLN A 152 -0.19 -20.99 16.04
N MET A 153 -0.85 -19.89 15.68
CA MET A 153 -1.02 -18.73 16.55
C MET A 153 -1.79 -19.06 17.83
N GLN A 154 -2.81 -19.90 17.74
CA GLN A 154 -3.57 -20.35 18.92
C GLN A 154 -2.67 -21.16 19.85
N ALA A 155 -1.86 -22.09 19.32
CA ALA A 155 -0.92 -22.86 20.09
C ALA A 155 0.16 -21.99 20.76
N GLU A 156 0.69 -21.00 20.03
CA GLU A 156 1.67 -20.07 20.56
C GLU A 156 1.09 -19.17 21.66
N ARG A 157 -0.12 -18.64 21.48
CA ARG A 157 -0.83 -17.86 22.51
C ARG A 157 -1.08 -18.71 23.75
N SER A 158 -1.51 -19.96 23.60
CA SER A 158 -1.71 -20.90 24.70
C SER A 158 -0.40 -21.20 25.44
N LYS A 159 0.69 -21.40 24.71
CA LYS A 159 2.04 -21.58 25.30
C LYS A 159 2.46 -20.33 26.11
N ARG A 160 2.33 -19.15 25.53
CA ARG A 160 2.68 -17.88 26.22
C ARG A 160 1.83 -17.67 27.46
N ALA A 161 0.53 -17.95 27.39
CA ALA A 161 -0.37 -17.84 28.55
C ALA A 161 0.07 -18.75 29.71
N LYS A 162 0.40 -20.02 29.43
CA LYS A 162 0.91 -20.97 30.42
C LYS A 162 2.25 -20.56 31.04
N ILE A 163 3.15 -19.96 30.24
CA ILE A 163 4.43 -19.43 30.74
C ILE A 163 4.19 -18.26 31.69
N LEU A 164 3.36 -17.28 31.29
CA LEU A 164 3.04 -16.13 32.12
C LEU A 164 2.31 -16.51 33.40
N GLU A 165 1.42 -17.51 33.36
CA GLU A 165 0.74 -18.04 34.53
C GLU A 165 1.75 -18.70 35.51
N ALA A 166 2.68 -19.53 34.98
CA ALA A 166 3.72 -20.15 35.78
C ALA A 166 4.70 -19.13 36.40
N GLU A 167 5.08 -18.09 35.62
CA GLU A 167 5.91 -17.00 36.11
C GLU A 167 5.19 -16.18 37.20
N GLY A 168 3.90 -15.91 37.02
CA GLY A 168 3.06 -15.23 37.98
C GLY A 168 2.94 -16.02 39.30
N LEU A 169 2.70 -17.33 39.23
CA LEU A 169 2.68 -18.21 40.40
C LEU A 169 4.02 -18.22 41.13
N LYS A 170 5.11 -18.32 40.38
CA LYS A 170 6.46 -18.28 40.98
C LYS A 170 6.74 -16.94 41.64
N ALA A 171 6.39 -15.82 41.00
CA ALA A 171 6.56 -14.48 41.57
C ALA A 171 5.73 -14.29 42.86
N SER A 172 4.49 -14.79 42.87
CA SER A 172 3.62 -14.74 44.06
C SER A 172 4.22 -15.54 45.24
N GLN A 173 4.69 -16.76 44.98
CA GLN A 173 5.31 -17.58 46.00
C GLN A 173 6.61 -16.99 46.57
N VAL A 174 7.41 -16.33 45.73
CA VAL A 174 8.64 -15.64 46.17
C VAL A 174 8.27 -14.43 47.06
N LEU A 175 7.29 -13.63 46.66
CA LEU A 175 6.84 -12.48 47.43
C LEU A 175 6.22 -12.89 48.78
N GLU A 176 5.46 -13.99 48.81
CA GLU A 176 4.91 -14.53 50.06
C GLU A 176 6.04 -15.02 51.02
N ALA A 177 7.04 -15.73 50.48
CA ALA A 177 8.17 -16.18 51.25
C ALA A 177 9.04 -15.02 51.77
N GLU A 178 9.27 -14.00 50.97
CA GLU A 178 9.97 -12.77 51.39
C GLU A 178 9.17 -11.99 52.44
N GLY A 179 7.85 -11.90 52.27
CA GLY A 179 6.96 -11.30 53.23
C GLY A 179 6.96 -11.97 54.60
N MET A 180 6.95 -13.30 54.64
CA MET A 180 7.07 -14.07 55.86
C MET A 180 8.43 -13.87 56.55
N LYS A 181 9.50 -13.85 55.78
CA LYS A 181 10.86 -13.63 56.30
C LYS A 181 11.11 -12.25 56.85
N SER A 182 10.39 -11.24 56.38
CA SER A 182 10.47 -9.86 56.88
C SER A 182 9.57 -9.59 58.09
N ALA A 183 8.69 -10.53 58.44
CA ALA A 183 7.78 -10.44 59.59
C ALA A 183 8.31 -11.16 60.84
N GLU A 184 9.40 -11.92 60.73
CA GLU A 184 10.19 -12.45 61.85
C GLU A 184 11.30 -11.44 62.25
#